data_140194be65a36e8b558749aa340e6719
#
_entry.id   140194be65a36e8b558749aa340e6719
#
_cell.length_a   1.000
_cell.length_b   1.000
_cell.length_c   1.000
_cell.angle_alpha   90.00
_cell.angle_beta   90.00
_cell.angle_gamma   90.00
#
_symmetry.space_group_name_H-M   'P 1'
#
loop_
_entity.id
_entity.type
_entity.pdbx_description
1 polymer ?
#
loop_
_entity_poly.entity_id
_entity_poly.type
_entity_poly.pdbx_seq_one_letter_code
_entity_poly.pdbx_strand_id
1 'polypeptide(L)'
;FISRNVYLSKDRIELDKRLLKNYYRNKGYYEVDVKSTNVEYSEGEGFVLTYNINAGKRYKFNKIFANISETLDKDAFLSLEGKFSKLAGEYYSQRKLKSVLDEIDKLSEQKELQFINHNVEETLDDTGVEVKINIFEGEKVIIERINITGNSVTNDSVIRSALIVDEGDPFSTLLVNKSINEIKSRNIFGKVEYELSPGSSEDFKVINISVEEKATGEIMAGAGIGTDGTSFMFSVKENNWLGRGVKLETTLNLSEEKVNGSILVNNPNYNYSGNAVFASLDISSTDRSNSSGF
;
A
#
# COMPACT_ATOMS: atom_id res chain seq x y z
N PHE A 1 -1.21 18.56 -10.32
CA PHE A 1 -2.63 18.86 -9.98
C PHE A 1 -2.69 19.22 -8.51
N ILE A 2 -2.83 20.52 -8.22
CA ILE A 2 -3.13 21.00 -6.86
C ILE A 2 -4.66 20.97 -6.76
N SER A 3 -5.22 19.95 -6.12
CA SER A 3 -6.64 19.97 -5.78
C SER A 3 -6.84 20.97 -4.65
N ARG A 4 -7.40 22.13 -4.94
CA ARG A 4 -7.92 23.05 -3.93
C ARG A 4 -9.18 22.42 -3.33
N ASN A 5 -9.03 21.68 -2.22
CA ASN A 5 -10.18 21.22 -1.45
C ASN A 5 -10.78 22.41 -0.71
N VAL A 6 -11.94 22.83 -1.15
CA VAL A 6 -12.71 23.97 -0.60
C VAL A 6 -13.44 23.63 0.69
N TYR A 7 -13.45 22.36 1.11
CA TYR A 7 -14.23 21.90 2.27
C TYR A 7 -13.35 21.51 3.45
N LEU A 8 -13.64 22.09 4.61
CA LEU A 8 -13.05 21.70 5.88
C LEU A 8 -13.65 20.35 6.32
N SER A 9 -12.80 19.34 6.52
CA SER A 9 -13.21 18.02 7.03
C SER A 9 -12.56 17.75 8.37
N LYS A 10 -13.35 17.40 9.38
CA LYS A 10 -12.86 17.02 10.71
C LYS A 10 -11.92 15.82 10.63
N ASP A 11 -12.23 14.84 9.79
CA ASP A 11 -11.42 13.64 9.65
C ASP A 11 -10.04 13.94 9.06
N ARG A 12 -9.95 14.92 8.14
CA ARG A 12 -8.66 15.39 7.61
C ARG A 12 -7.84 16.11 8.66
N ILE A 13 -8.45 16.94 9.49
CA ILE A 13 -7.75 17.62 10.59
C ILE A 13 -7.16 16.58 11.56
N GLU A 14 -7.91 15.55 11.92
CA GLU A 14 -7.41 14.48 12.78
C GLU A 14 -6.31 13.64 12.09
N LEU A 15 -6.43 13.41 10.80
CA LEU A 15 -5.37 12.78 10.01
C LEU A 15 -4.10 13.63 10.00
N ASP A 16 -4.19 14.93 9.75
CA ASP A 16 -3.06 15.84 9.73
C ASP A 16 -2.38 15.91 11.10
N LYS A 17 -3.14 15.99 12.19
CA LYS A 17 -2.60 15.92 13.56
C LYS A 17 -1.79 14.64 13.77
N ARG A 18 -2.34 13.50 13.36
CA ARG A 18 -1.65 12.20 13.47
C ARG A 18 -0.38 12.16 12.63
N LEU A 19 -0.42 12.69 11.40
CA LEU A 19 0.74 12.76 10.51
C LEU A 19 1.83 13.68 11.09
N LEU A 20 1.45 14.86 11.62
CA LEU A 20 2.36 15.76 12.30
C LEU A 20 2.99 15.09 13.52
N LYS A 21 2.19 14.46 14.38
CA LYS A 21 2.70 13.72 15.54
C LYS A 21 3.71 12.64 15.13
N ASN A 22 3.39 11.85 14.11
CA ASN A 22 4.28 10.83 13.57
C ASN A 22 5.56 11.43 12.97
N TYR A 23 5.46 12.57 12.28
CA TYR A 23 6.63 13.27 11.74
C TYR A 23 7.61 13.68 12.86
N TYR A 24 7.10 14.32 13.92
CA TYR A 24 7.93 14.74 15.06
C TYR A 24 8.49 13.55 15.83
N ARG A 25 7.70 12.50 16.08
CA ARG A 25 8.19 11.26 16.70
C ARG A 25 9.31 10.61 15.90
N ASN A 26 9.24 10.67 14.58
CA ASN A 26 10.33 10.18 13.70
C ASN A 26 11.59 11.05 13.74
N LYS A 27 11.54 12.22 14.34
CA LYS A 27 12.68 13.12 14.56
C LYS A 27 13.21 13.07 16.01
N GLY A 28 12.66 12.19 16.83
CA GLY A 28 13.08 12.00 18.21
C GLY A 28 12.23 12.72 19.28
N TYR A 29 11.23 13.46 18.89
CA TYR A 29 10.33 14.15 19.83
C TYR A 29 9.24 13.18 20.29
N TYR A 30 9.58 12.35 21.28
CA TYR A 30 8.73 11.24 21.73
C TYR A 30 7.40 11.74 22.34
N GLU A 31 7.45 12.78 23.15
CA GLU A 31 6.32 13.36 23.88
C GLU A 31 5.58 14.45 23.10
N VAL A 32 5.80 14.55 21.77
CA VAL A 32 5.16 15.60 20.98
C VAL A 32 3.64 15.57 21.13
N ASP A 33 3.08 16.74 21.37
CA ASP A 33 1.65 16.98 21.46
C ASP A 33 1.20 18.05 20.48
N VAL A 34 0.13 17.76 19.73
CA VAL A 34 -0.51 18.70 18.79
C VAL A 34 -1.83 19.15 19.42
N LYS A 35 -1.78 20.25 20.17
CA LYS A 35 -2.84 20.64 21.10
C LYS A 35 -4.09 21.23 20.47
N SER A 36 -3.93 22.06 19.48
CA SER A 36 -5.09 22.76 18.92
C SER A 36 -4.93 23.01 17.44
N THR A 37 -6.07 23.12 16.80
CA THR A 37 -6.20 23.60 15.44
C THR A 37 -7.05 24.85 15.49
N ASN A 38 -6.51 25.99 15.09
CA ASN A 38 -7.30 27.17 14.83
C ASN A 38 -7.69 27.18 13.35
N VAL A 39 -8.95 27.44 13.09
CA VAL A 39 -9.48 27.51 11.72
C VAL A 39 -10.01 28.92 11.53
N GLU A 40 -9.39 29.66 10.63
CA GLU A 40 -9.82 31.00 10.25
C GLU A 40 -10.18 30.99 8.77
N TYR A 41 -11.23 31.71 8.42
CA TYR A 41 -11.56 31.96 7.03
C TYR A 41 -10.96 33.29 6.62
N SER A 42 -10.12 33.28 5.59
CA SER A 42 -9.53 34.48 4.98
C SER A 42 -10.11 34.68 3.60
N GLU A 43 -10.60 35.89 3.35
CA GLU A 43 -11.17 36.26 2.04
C GLU A 43 -10.06 36.27 0.97
N GLY A 44 -10.19 35.40 -0.02
CA GLY A 44 -9.20 35.19 -1.09
C GLY A 44 -8.26 34.00 -0.88
N GLU A 45 -7.99 33.53 0.34
CA GLU A 45 -7.14 32.38 0.64
C GLU A 45 -7.95 31.13 1.07
N GLY A 46 -9.19 31.31 1.53
CA GLY A 46 -10.05 30.24 2.00
C GLY A 46 -9.82 29.92 3.49
N PHE A 47 -9.91 28.65 3.88
CA PHE A 47 -9.68 28.23 5.25
C PHE A 47 -8.19 28.07 5.55
N VAL A 48 -7.72 28.81 6.56
CA VAL A 48 -6.36 28.72 7.10
C VAL A 48 -6.40 27.85 8.36
N LEU A 49 -5.64 26.78 8.37
CA LEU A 49 -5.52 25.83 9.48
C LEU A 49 -4.17 26.06 10.20
N THR A 50 -4.24 26.39 11.46
CA THR A 50 -3.04 26.61 12.29
C THR A 50 -2.95 25.51 13.36
N TYR A 51 -1.85 24.75 13.34
CA TYR A 51 -1.56 23.71 14.34
C TYR A 51 -0.60 24.24 15.40
N ASN A 52 -1.00 24.13 16.65
CA ASN A 52 -0.15 24.46 17.77
C ASN A 52 0.55 23.20 18.29
N ILE A 53 1.87 23.14 18.11
CA ILE A 53 2.67 21.94 18.37
C ILE A 53 3.61 22.20 19.54
N ASN A 54 3.48 21.38 20.59
CA ASN A 54 4.48 21.28 21.64
C ASN A 54 5.36 20.05 21.37
N ALA A 55 6.55 20.29 20.82
CA ALA A 55 7.45 19.19 20.42
C ALA A 55 8.14 18.52 21.63
N GLY A 56 8.33 19.25 22.75
CA GLY A 56 9.07 18.74 23.90
C GLY A 56 10.57 18.56 23.63
N LYS A 57 11.19 17.64 24.36
CA LYS A 57 12.62 17.28 24.20
C LYS A 57 12.79 16.20 23.14
N ARG A 58 14.02 16.11 22.63
CA ARG A 58 14.41 14.99 21.76
C ARG A 58 15.02 13.87 22.60
N TYR A 59 14.52 12.68 22.39
CA TYR A 59 14.99 11.48 23.07
C TYR A 59 15.71 10.55 22.09
N LYS A 60 16.63 9.76 22.62
CA LYS A 60 17.33 8.70 21.89
C LYS A 60 16.79 7.35 22.33
N PHE A 61 17.02 6.34 21.54
CA PHE A 61 16.90 4.97 22.00
C PHE A 61 18.00 4.72 23.05
N ASN A 62 17.61 4.46 24.28
CA ASN A 62 18.53 4.09 25.34
C ASN A 62 18.96 2.64 25.19
N LYS A 63 17.96 1.73 25.16
CA LYS A 63 18.16 0.31 25.02
C LYS A 63 17.05 -0.29 24.16
N ILE A 64 17.41 -1.22 23.28
CA ILE A 64 16.46 -2.01 22.50
C ILE A 64 16.86 -3.46 22.63
N PHE A 65 15.91 -4.32 22.96
CA PHE A 65 16.15 -5.74 23.09
C PHE A 65 14.88 -6.55 22.84
N ALA A 66 15.07 -7.81 22.42
CA ALA A 66 13.99 -8.78 22.29
C ALA A 66 13.92 -9.66 23.55
N ASN A 67 12.70 -9.88 24.01
CA ASN A 67 12.36 -10.90 24.99
C ASN A 67 11.64 -12.02 24.25
N ILE A 68 12.36 -13.11 23.97
CA ILE A 68 11.87 -14.23 23.16
C ILE A 68 11.35 -15.29 24.12
N SER A 69 10.11 -15.78 23.88
CA SER A 69 9.50 -16.86 24.65
C SER A 69 10.40 -18.09 24.65
N GLU A 70 10.39 -18.83 25.75
CA GLU A 70 11.14 -20.10 25.89
C GLU A 70 10.64 -21.20 24.94
N THR A 71 9.42 -21.06 24.41
CA THR A 71 8.83 -21.98 23.43
C THR A 71 9.41 -21.82 22.03
N LEU A 72 10.14 -20.72 21.77
CA LEU A 72 10.69 -20.38 20.47
C LEU A 72 12.21 -20.61 20.42
N ASP A 73 12.70 -20.98 19.23
CA ASP A 73 14.12 -21.04 18.96
C ASP A 73 14.72 -19.62 18.93
N LYS A 74 15.49 -19.27 19.95
CA LYS A 74 16.14 -17.98 20.10
C LYS A 74 17.15 -17.70 18.97
N ASP A 75 17.76 -18.74 18.42
CA ASP A 75 18.75 -18.61 17.36
C ASP A 75 18.13 -18.09 16.05
N ALA A 76 16.84 -18.30 15.86
CA ALA A 76 16.12 -17.76 14.72
C ALA A 76 16.15 -16.21 14.67
N PHE A 77 16.29 -15.55 15.81
CA PHE A 77 16.23 -14.09 15.95
C PHE A 77 17.56 -13.43 16.29
N LEU A 78 18.69 -14.16 16.31
CA LEU A 78 20.02 -13.60 16.63
C LEU A 78 20.44 -12.44 15.71
N SER A 79 19.99 -12.43 14.47
CA SER A 79 20.31 -11.34 13.53
C SER A 79 19.75 -9.98 13.95
N LEU A 80 18.75 -9.95 14.84
CA LEU A 80 18.16 -8.71 15.37
C LEU A 80 19.13 -7.97 16.30
N GLU A 81 20.03 -8.65 17.01
CA GLU A 81 20.99 -8.02 17.92
C GLU A 81 21.87 -6.97 17.23
N GLY A 82 22.28 -7.26 16.00
CA GLY A 82 23.05 -6.32 15.17
C GLY A 82 22.26 -5.07 14.78
N LYS A 83 20.92 -5.16 14.67
CA LYS A 83 20.03 -4.01 14.42
C LYS A 83 19.78 -3.23 15.68
N PHE A 84 19.55 -3.90 16.80
CA PHE A 84 19.37 -3.25 18.10
C PHE A 84 20.60 -2.42 18.47
N SER A 85 21.79 -2.98 18.31
CA SER A 85 23.05 -2.28 18.59
C SER A 85 23.24 -1.03 17.71
N LYS A 86 22.79 -1.04 16.47
CA LYS A 86 22.86 0.11 15.57
C LYS A 86 21.86 1.20 15.94
N LEU A 87 20.72 0.84 16.50
CA LEU A 87 19.69 1.80 16.89
C LEU A 87 19.94 2.42 18.25
N ALA A 88 20.60 1.71 19.17
CA ALA A 88 20.96 2.22 20.48
C ALA A 88 21.81 3.49 20.37
N GLY A 89 21.41 4.55 21.04
CA GLY A 89 22.05 5.87 20.99
C GLY A 89 21.60 6.76 19.81
N GLU A 90 20.86 6.25 18.83
CA GLU A 90 20.25 7.08 17.80
C GLU A 90 18.99 7.80 18.31
N TYR A 91 18.59 8.88 17.65
CA TYR A 91 17.33 9.53 17.97
C TYR A 91 16.15 8.60 17.71
N TYR A 92 15.22 8.60 18.67
CA TYR A 92 13.98 7.83 18.58
C TYR A 92 13.27 8.08 17.25
N SER A 93 12.77 7.01 16.64
CA SER A 93 12.00 7.08 15.42
C SER A 93 11.03 5.89 15.33
N GLN A 94 9.75 6.17 15.30
CA GLN A 94 8.71 5.16 15.16
C GLN A 94 8.87 4.36 13.86
N ARG A 95 9.35 5.00 12.78
CA ARG A 95 9.64 4.33 11.51
C ARG A 95 10.78 3.31 11.64
N LYS A 96 11.85 3.65 12.38
CA LYS A 96 12.96 2.73 12.62
C LYS A 96 12.51 1.54 13.44
N LEU A 97 11.72 1.77 14.48
CA LEU A 97 11.13 0.71 15.28
C LEU A 97 10.25 -0.20 14.42
N LYS A 98 9.37 0.36 13.61
CA LYS A 98 8.55 -0.41 12.66
C LYS A 98 9.42 -1.27 11.73
N SER A 99 10.54 -0.74 11.22
CA SER A 99 11.46 -1.53 10.39
C SER A 99 12.05 -2.74 11.11
N VAL A 100 12.22 -2.67 12.42
CA VAL A 100 12.64 -3.83 13.25
C VAL A 100 11.51 -4.85 13.35
N LEU A 101 10.28 -4.40 13.57
CA LEU A 101 9.12 -5.29 13.63
C LEU A 101 8.88 -6.00 12.28
N ASP A 102 8.98 -5.24 11.18
CA ASP A 102 8.89 -5.81 9.82
C ASP A 102 9.99 -6.87 9.56
N GLU A 103 11.13 -6.76 10.24
CA GLU A 103 12.18 -7.78 10.13
C GLU A 103 11.90 -9.02 10.97
N ILE A 104 11.29 -8.87 12.15
CA ILE A 104 10.82 -10.01 12.94
C ILE A 104 9.83 -10.82 12.12
N ASP A 105 8.89 -10.14 11.46
CA ASP A 105 7.91 -10.79 10.60
C ASP A 105 8.57 -11.56 9.45
N LYS A 106 9.58 -10.95 8.80
CA LYS A 106 10.35 -11.61 7.73
C LYS A 106 11.13 -12.83 8.23
N LEU A 107 11.76 -12.72 9.40
CA LEU A 107 12.49 -13.84 9.98
C LEU A 107 11.56 -14.99 10.32
N SER A 108 10.37 -14.68 10.85
CA SER A 108 9.34 -15.68 11.13
C SER A 108 8.90 -16.40 9.85
N GLU A 109 8.68 -15.65 8.76
CA GLU A 109 8.33 -16.19 7.45
C GLU A 109 9.46 -17.05 6.86
N GLN A 110 10.72 -16.58 6.89
CA GLN A 110 11.88 -17.30 6.35
C GLN A 110 12.22 -18.59 7.12
N LYS A 111 11.91 -18.62 8.40
CA LYS A 111 12.13 -19.78 9.27
C LYS A 111 10.91 -20.69 9.39
N GLU A 112 9.85 -20.40 8.61
CA GLU A 112 8.59 -21.14 8.62
C GLU A 112 7.96 -21.24 10.03
N LEU A 113 8.20 -20.21 10.87
CA LEU A 113 7.64 -20.12 12.21
C LEU A 113 6.20 -19.65 12.14
N GLN A 114 5.28 -20.53 12.44
CA GLN A 114 3.85 -20.23 12.43
C GLN A 114 3.42 -19.60 13.77
N PHE A 115 2.34 -18.81 13.73
CA PHE A 115 1.70 -18.20 14.90
C PHE A 115 2.60 -17.27 15.74
N ILE A 116 3.65 -16.72 15.17
CA ILE A 116 4.50 -15.77 15.88
C ILE A 116 3.80 -14.42 15.97
N ASN A 117 3.73 -13.93 17.20
CA ASN A 117 3.25 -12.60 17.52
C ASN A 117 4.34 -11.80 18.22
N HIS A 118 4.25 -10.48 18.12
CA HIS A 118 5.12 -9.60 18.88
C HIS A 118 4.33 -8.40 19.43
N ASN A 119 4.74 -7.92 20.59
CA ASN A 119 4.30 -6.63 21.11
C ASN A 119 5.50 -5.79 21.54
N VAL A 120 5.27 -4.49 21.63
CA VAL A 120 6.31 -3.51 21.98
C VAL A 120 5.91 -2.80 23.26
N GLU A 121 6.81 -2.81 24.23
CA GLU A 121 6.74 -2.01 25.43
C GLU A 121 7.78 -0.90 25.32
N GLU A 122 7.33 0.36 25.33
CA GLU A 122 8.18 1.54 25.31
C GLU A 122 8.15 2.19 26.69
N THR A 123 9.30 2.39 27.30
CA THR A 123 9.44 3.08 28.58
C THR A 123 10.35 4.30 28.41
N LEU A 124 9.86 5.47 28.79
CA LEU A 124 10.62 6.71 28.76
C LEU A 124 11.21 6.98 30.15
N ASP A 125 12.51 7.23 30.19
CA ASP A 125 13.22 7.71 31.36
C ASP A 125 14.09 8.94 31.05
N ASP A 126 14.87 9.42 32.03
CA ASP A 126 15.74 10.58 31.87
C ASP A 126 16.89 10.34 30.86
N THR A 127 17.21 9.08 30.57
CA THR A 127 18.31 8.66 29.68
C THR A 127 17.85 8.46 28.24
N GLY A 128 16.55 8.21 28.03
CA GLY A 128 15.96 8.02 26.72
C GLY A 128 14.79 7.06 26.70
N VAL A 129 14.53 6.45 25.54
CA VAL A 129 13.45 5.47 25.36
C VAL A 129 14.05 4.08 25.40
N GLU A 130 13.65 3.28 26.38
CA GLU A 130 13.90 1.85 26.38
C GLU A 130 12.77 1.14 25.62
N VAL A 131 13.15 0.23 24.71
CA VAL A 131 12.21 -0.54 23.90
C VAL A 131 12.43 -2.02 24.16
N LYS A 132 11.42 -2.69 24.68
CA LYS A 132 11.37 -4.14 24.87
C LYS A 132 10.39 -4.72 23.86
N ILE A 133 10.86 -5.62 23.00
CA ILE A 133 10.04 -6.31 22.01
C ILE A 133 9.82 -7.74 22.52
N ASN A 134 8.61 -8.07 22.93
CA ASN A 134 8.27 -9.43 23.33
C ASN A 134 7.88 -10.21 22.08
N ILE A 135 8.55 -11.34 21.84
CA ILE A 135 8.27 -12.25 20.73
C ILE A 135 7.78 -13.57 21.33
N PHE A 136 6.61 -14.02 20.95
CA PHE A 136 5.95 -15.19 21.54
C PHE A 136 5.08 -15.91 20.52
N GLU A 137 4.82 -17.19 20.79
CA GLU A 137 3.85 -17.97 20.05
C GLU A 137 2.45 -17.55 20.50
N GLY A 138 1.65 -17.06 19.56
CA GLY A 138 0.26 -16.68 19.78
C GLY A 138 -0.70 -17.87 19.72
N GLU A 139 -1.99 -17.56 19.79
CA GLU A 139 -3.05 -18.56 19.62
C GLU A 139 -2.96 -19.20 18.23
N LYS A 140 -3.16 -20.54 18.19
CA LYS A 140 -3.17 -21.32 16.93
C LYS A 140 -4.52 -21.16 16.24
N VAL A 141 -4.73 -20.02 15.61
CA VAL A 141 -5.94 -19.71 14.88
C VAL A 141 -5.75 -19.98 13.39
N ILE A 142 -6.69 -20.72 12.80
CA ILE A 142 -6.68 -21.12 11.39
C ILE A 142 -7.74 -20.34 10.62
N ILE A 143 -7.46 -20.02 9.37
CA ILE A 143 -8.44 -19.46 8.45
C ILE A 143 -9.38 -20.57 8.00
N GLU A 144 -10.62 -20.54 8.44
CA GLU A 144 -11.62 -21.52 8.06
C GLU A 144 -12.15 -21.26 6.65
N ARG A 145 -12.43 -19.99 6.35
CA ARG A 145 -13.04 -19.57 5.10
C ARG A 145 -12.69 -18.12 4.75
N ILE A 146 -12.61 -17.86 3.45
CA ILE A 146 -12.47 -16.53 2.90
C ILE A 146 -13.66 -16.22 2.01
N ASN A 147 -14.57 -15.36 2.48
CA ASN A 147 -15.72 -14.89 1.73
C ASN A 147 -15.36 -13.60 0.99
N ILE A 148 -15.78 -13.49 -0.26
CA ILE A 148 -15.58 -12.30 -1.09
C ILE A 148 -16.96 -11.80 -1.52
N THR A 149 -17.19 -10.50 -1.39
CA THR A 149 -18.46 -9.86 -1.73
C THR A 149 -18.23 -8.52 -2.43
N GLY A 150 -19.21 -8.07 -3.24
CA GLY A 150 -19.17 -6.77 -3.94
C GLY A 150 -18.53 -6.81 -5.33
N ASN A 151 -17.99 -7.95 -5.76
CA ASN A 151 -17.37 -8.16 -7.08
C ASN A 151 -18.42 -8.61 -8.13
N SER A 152 -19.29 -7.69 -8.54
CA SER A 152 -20.38 -7.99 -9.48
C SER A 152 -19.89 -8.17 -10.94
N VAL A 153 -18.80 -7.51 -11.32
CA VAL A 153 -18.18 -7.56 -12.64
C VAL A 153 -16.89 -8.37 -12.60
N THR A 154 -16.07 -8.17 -11.57
CA THR A 154 -14.76 -8.82 -11.43
C THR A 154 -14.92 -10.28 -10.99
N ASN A 155 -14.27 -11.18 -11.69
CA ASN A 155 -14.29 -12.61 -11.33
C ASN A 155 -13.64 -12.83 -9.95
N ASP A 156 -14.23 -13.69 -9.14
CA ASP A 156 -13.73 -14.07 -7.81
C ASP A 156 -12.26 -14.53 -7.82
N SER A 157 -11.89 -15.30 -8.84
CA SER A 157 -10.52 -15.77 -9.04
C SER A 157 -9.47 -14.66 -9.18
N VAL A 158 -9.85 -13.47 -9.67
CA VAL A 158 -8.94 -12.31 -9.76
C VAL A 158 -8.59 -11.81 -8.38
N ILE A 159 -9.55 -11.80 -7.45
CA ILE A 159 -9.34 -11.38 -6.06
C ILE A 159 -8.59 -12.47 -5.30
N ARG A 160 -9.03 -13.73 -5.40
CA ARG A 160 -8.38 -14.86 -4.72
C ARG A 160 -6.92 -15.01 -5.15
N SER A 161 -6.59 -14.81 -6.42
CA SER A 161 -5.21 -14.90 -6.90
C SER A 161 -4.28 -13.78 -6.40
N ALA A 162 -4.82 -12.77 -5.75
CA ALA A 162 -4.05 -11.71 -5.09
C ALA A 162 -3.89 -11.96 -3.58
N LEU A 163 -4.53 -12.98 -3.04
CA LEU A 163 -4.36 -13.37 -1.65
C LEU A 163 -3.02 -14.09 -1.47
N ILE A 164 -2.36 -13.79 -0.36
CA ILE A 164 -1.13 -14.46 0.09
C ILE A 164 -1.49 -15.59 1.06
N VAL A 165 -2.69 -15.54 1.64
CA VAL A 165 -3.24 -16.53 2.57
C VAL A 165 -4.35 -17.33 1.90
N ASP A 166 -4.51 -18.59 2.32
CA ASP A 166 -5.57 -19.47 1.83
C ASP A 166 -6.38 -20.07 2.99
N GLU A 167 -7.49 -20.69 2.65
CA GLU A 167 -8.31 -21.44 3.61
C GLU A 167 -7.51 -22.65 4.13
N GLY A 168 -7.44 -22.81 5.47
CA GLY A 168 -6.60 -23.80 6.13
C GLY A 168 -5.24 -23.26 6.61
N ASP A 169 -4.84 -22.08 6.18
CA ASP A 169 -3.59 -21.45 6.62
C ASP A 169 -3.69 -20.91 8.06
N PRO A 170 -2.55 -20.79 8.77
CA PRO A 170 -2.47 -20.02 9.99
C PRO A 170 -2.91 -18.58 9.80
N PHE A 171 -3.80 -18.08 10.67
CA PHE A 171 -4.22 -16.70 10.61
C PHE A 171 -3.07 -15.77 11.00
N SER A 172 -2.72 -14.86 10.11
CA SER A 172 -1.77 -13.80 10.34
C SER A 172 -2.34 -12.46 9.88
N THR A 173 -2.52 -11.53 10.81
CA THR A 173 -2.99 -10.16 10.49
C THR A 173 -2.07 -9.49 9.47
N LEU A 174 -0.75 -9.74 9.54
CA LEU A 174 0.21 -9.20 8.60
C LEU A 174 -0.04 -9.71 7.18
N LEU A 175 -0.17 -11.04 7.01
CA LEU A 175 -0.39 -11.65 5.69
C LEU A 175 -1.74 -11.27 5.11
N VAL A 176 -2.78 -11.18 5.94
CA VAL A 176 -4.10 -10.66 5.52
C VAL A 176 -3.98 -9.22 5.05
N ASN A 177 -3.30 -8.34 5.78
CA ASN A 177 -3.10 -6.96 5.37
C ASN A 177 -2.27 -6.84 4.08
N LYS A 178 -1.24 -7.68 3.91
CA LYS A 178 -0.49 -7.78 2.65
C LYS A 178 -1.43 -8.18 1.49
N SER A 179 -2.26 -9.21 1.69
CA SER A 179 -3.26 -9.65 0.71
C SER A 179 -4.22 -8.52 0.30
N ILE A 180 -4.74 -7.78 1.27
CA ILE A 180 -5.61 -6.62 1.01
C ILE A 180 -4.88 -5.54 0.20
N ASN A 181 -3.60 -5.30 0.50
CA ASN A 181 -2.79 -4.34 -0.25
C ASN A 181 -2.52 -4.81 -1.69
N GLU A 182 -2.32 -6.11 -1.91
CA GLU A 182 -2.18 -6.67 -3.25
C GLU A 182 -3.48 -6.51 -4.07
N ILE A 183 -4.65 -6.74 -3.46
CA ILE A 183 -5.94 -6.48 -4.13
C ILE A 183 -6.06 -4.98 -4.49
N LYS A 184 -5.72 -4.08 -3.55
CA LYS A 184 -5.74 -2.63 -3.79
C LYS A 184 -4.78 -2.19 -4.90
N SER A 185 -3.61 -2.83 -5.00
CA SER A 185 -2.57 -2.50 -5.99
C SER A 185 -3.02 -2.73 -7.43
N ARG A 186 -3.98 -3.64 -7.64
CA ARG A 186 -4.57 -3.87 -8.96
C ARG A 186 -5.33 -2.68 -9.51
N ASN A 187 -5.72 -1.74 -8.63
CA ASN A 187 -6.38 -0.47 -8.98
C ASN A 187 -7.69 -0.63 -9.78
N ILE A 188 -8.40 -1.74 -9.57
CA ILE A 188 -9.70 -2.03 -10.17
C ILE A 188 -10.88 -1.83 -9.21
N PHE A 189 -10.57 -1.63 -7.91
CA PHE A 189 -11.56 -1.36 -6.86
C PHE A 189 -11.41 0.05 -6.30
N GLY A 190 -12.53 0.67 -5.96
CA GLY A 190 -12.60 1.95 -5.26
C GLY A 190 -12.35 1.79 -3.75
N LYS A 191 -12.84 0.68 -3.19
CA LYS A 191 -12.69 0.34 -1.77
C LYS A 191 -12.42 -1.16 -1.63
N VAL A 192 -11.56 -1.52 -0.69
CA VAL A 192 -11.29 -2.92 -0.30
C VAL A 192 -11.11 -2.93 1.21
N GLU A 193 -11.95 -3.67 1.89
CA GLU A 193 -11.94 -3.84 3.35
C GLU A 193 -12.07 -5.32 3.69
N TYR A 194 -11.74 -5.67 4.93
CA TYR A 194 -12.02 -6.99 5.45
C TYR A 194 -12.50 -6.92 6.90
N GLU A 195 -13.31 -7.88 7.27
CA GLU A 195 -13.79 -8.10 8.64
C GLU A 195 -13.53 -9.54 9.03
N LEU A 196 -13.24 -9.75 10.31
CA LEU A 196 -13.06 -11.08 10.90
C LEU A 196 -14.33 -11.48 11.61
N SER A 197 -14.78 -12.70 11.34
CA SER A 197 -15.88 -13.34 12.05
C SER A 197 -15.39 -14.62 12.75
N PRO A 198 -16.01 -15.02 13.86
CA PRO A 198 -15.76 -16.32 14.45
C PRO A 198 -16.04 -17.44 13.44
N GLY A 199 -15.21 -18.48 13.48
CA GLY A 199 -15.44 -19.71 12.72
C GLY A 199 -16.29 -20.72 13.47
N SER A 200 -16.18 -22.00 13.09
CA SER A 200 -16.91 -23.12 13.70
C SER A 200 -16.49 -23.41 15.15
N SER A 201 -15.29 -22.97 15.55
CA SER A 201 -14.78 -23.01 16.92
C SER A 201 -13.86 -21.81 17.20
N GLU A 202 -13.37 -21.67 18.44
CA GLU A 202 -12.47 -20.60 18.87
C GLU A 202 -11.13 -20.60 18.08
N ASP A 203 -10.69 -21.75 17.62
CA ASP A 203 -9.47 -21.93 16.83
C ASP A 203 -9.64 -21.55 15.36
N PHE A 204 -10.84 -21.18 14.92
CA PHE A 204 -11.13 -20.84 13.53
C PHE A 204 -11.64 -19.41 13.37
N LYS A 205 -11.21 -18.77 12.30
CA LYS A 205 -11.73 -17.45 11.87
C LYS A 205 -12.14 -17.46 10.41
N VAL A 206 -13.16 -16.69 10.12
CA VAL A 206 -13.62 -16.43 8.76
C VAL A 206 -13.22 -15.01 8.37
N ILE A 207 -12.59 -14.86 7.21
CA ILE A 207 -12.22 -13.56 6.65
C ILE A 207 -13.30 -13.17 5.64
N ASN A 208 -14.00 -12.07 5.89
CA ASN A 208 -14.99 -11.51 4.97
C ASN A 208 -14.37 -10.30 4.26
N ILE A 209 -14.04 -10.45 2.99
CA ILE A 209 -13.48 -9.38 2.16
C ILE A 209 -14.63 -8.72 1.40
N SER A 210 -14.77 -7.42 1.53
CA SER A 210 -15.72 -6.61 0.78
C SER A 210 -14.99 -5.69 -0.18
N VAL A 211 -15.39 -5.69 -1.44
CA VAL A 211 -14.85 -4.81 -2.48
C VAL A 211 -15.95 -3.93 -3.05
N GLU A 212 -15.58 -2.71 -3.43
CA GLU A 212 -16.43 -1.80 -4.17
C GLU A 212 -15.80 -1.56 -5.54
N GLU A 213 -16.47 -1.98 -6.59
CA GLU A 213 -15.98 -1.82 -7.95
C GLU A 213 -16.03 -0.35 -8.38
N LYS A 214 -15.09 0.03 -9.24
CA LYS A 214 -15.07 1.37 -9.84
C LYS A 214 -14.95 1.26 -11.34
N ALA A 215 -15.22 2.37 -12.05
CA ALA A 215 -14.93 2.45 -13.47
C ALA A 215 -13.42 2.26 -13.71
N THR A 216 -13.06 1.30 -14.57
CA THR A 216 -11.69 0.90 -14.90
C THR A 216 -11.28 1.32 -16.31
N GLY A 217 -12.27 1.80 -17.10
CA GLY A 217 -12.07 2.31 -18.44
C GLY A 217 -11.70 3.78 -18.47
N GLU A 218 -10.75 4.14 -19.34
CA GLU A 218 -10.31 5.50 -19.59
C GLU A 218 -10.33 5.76 -21.11
N ILE A 219 -10.82 6.93 -21.51
CA ILE A 219 -10.75 7.40 -22.91
C ILE A 219 -9.96 8.70 -22.90
N MET A 220 -8.94 8.77 -23.75
CA MET A 220 -8.13 9.97 -23.93
C MET A 220 -8.19 10.40 -25.38
N ALA A 221 -8.30 11.71 -25.60
CA ALA A 221 -8.14 12.34 -26.91
C ALA A 221 -7.23 13.55 -26.75
N GLY A 222 -6.33 13.74 -27.68
CA GLY A 222 -5.39 14.87 -27.69
C GLY A 222 -5.14 15.36 -29.11
N ALA A 223 -4.78 16.64 -29.23
CA ALA A 223 -4.30 17.22 -30.48
C ALA A 223 -3.02 18.00 -30.17
N GLY A 224 -2.09 18.00 -31.11
CA GLY A 224 -0.82 18.73 -31.02
C GLY A 224 -0.38 19.26 -32.39
N ILE A 225 0.51 20.29 -32.37
CA ILE A 225 1.17 20.80 -33.53
C ILE A 225 2.68 20.72 -33.29
N GLY A 226 3.37 20.06 -34.18
CA GLY A 226 4.83 19.88 -34.13
C GLY A 226 5.51 20.16 -35.46
N THR A 227 6.79 19.80 -35.55
CA THR A 227 7.58 19.91 -36.78
C THR A 227 7.03 19.05 -37.91
N ASP A 228 6.32 17.97 -37.58
CA ASP A 228 5.72 17.02 -38.52
C ASP A 228 4.24 17.31 -38.80
N GLY A 229 3.82 18.56 -38.60
CA GLY A 229 2.46 19.05 -38.82
C GLY A 229 1.52 18.83 -37.63
N THR A 230 0.22 18.78 -37.93
CA THR A 230 -0.83 18.56 -36.93
C THR A 230 -0.94 17.07 -36.61
N SER A 231 -1.10 16.74 -35.31
CA SER A 231 -1.29 15.36 -34.87
C SER A 231 -2.50 15.24 -33.95
N PHE A 232 -3.18 14.09 -34.03
CA PHE A 232 -4.29 13.70 -33.18
C PHE A 232 -3.97 12.35 -32.54
N MET A 233 -4.26 12.22 -31.24
CA MET A 233 -4.14 10.97 -30.51
C MET A 233 -5.48 10.59 -29.92
N PHE A 234 -5.84 9.32 -30.07
CA PHE A 234 -6.98 8.69 -29.40
C PHE A 234 -6.49 7.45 -28.68
N SER A 235 -6.85 7.29 -27.42
CA SER A 235 -6.53 6.10 -26.65
C SER A 235 -7.73 5.63 -25.83
N VAL A 236 -7.93 4.33 -25.81
CA VAL A 236 -8.89 3.65 -24.94
C VAL A 236 -8.12 2.65 -24.12
N LYS A 237 -8.28 2.73 -22.80
CA LYS A 237 -7.64 1.82 -21.85
C LYS A 237 -8.69 1.23 -20.93
N GLU A 238 -8.60 -0.08 -20.72
CA GLU A 238 -9.43 -0.82 -19.77
C GLU A 238 -8.51 -1.66 -18.87
N ASN A 239 -8.64 -1.50 -17.54
CA ASN A 239 -7.77 -2.19 -16.59
C ASN A 239 -8.34 -3.51 -16.06
N ASN A 240 -9.61 -3.79 -16.40
CA ASN A 240 -10.32 -4.99 -15.94
C ASN A 240 -11.14 -5.63 -17.08
N TRP A 241 -10.50 -5.86 -18.23
CA TRP A 241 -11.16 -6.40 -19.41
C TRP A 241 -11.92 -7.69 -19.12
N LEU A 242 -13.22 -7.67 -19.36
CA LEU A 242 -14.15 -8.77 -19.10
C LEU A 242 -14.16 -9.27 -17.65
N GLY A 243 -13.83 -8.43 -16.69
CA GLY A 243 -13.76 -8.79 -15.27
C GLY A 243 -12.60 -9.73 -14.91
N ARG A 244 -11.61 -9.88 -15.79
CA ARG A 244 -10.48 -10.81 -15.61
C ARG A 244 -9.21 -10.16 -15.06
N GLY A 245 -9.24 -8.87 -14.70
CA GLY A 245 -8.05 -8.13 -14.29
C GLY A 245 -7.00 -7.96 -15.38
N VAL A 246 -7.39 -8.20 -16.64
CA VAL A 246 -6.54 -8.03 -17.83
C VAL A 246 -6.60 -6.57 -18.27
N LYS A 247 -5.45 -5.98 -18.58
CA LYS A 247 -5.36 -4.64 -19.13
C LYS A 247 -5.37 -4.69 -20.64
N LEU A 248 -6.26 -3.90 -21.24
CA LEU A 248 -6.34 -3.68 -22.68
C LEU A 248 -6.10 -2.18 -22.93
N GLU A 249 -5.18 -1.87 -23.82
CA GLU A 249 -4.93 -0.50 -24.24
C GLU A 249 -4.86 -0.45 -25.77
N THR A 250 -5.61 0.47 -26.37
CA THR A 250 -5.60 0.72 -27.80
C THR A 250 -5.30 2.20 -28.02
N THR A 251 -4.29 2.50 -28.82
CA THR A 251 -3.91 3.86 -29.16
C THR A 251 -3.87 4.05 -30.66
N LEU A 252 -4.41 5.15 -31.13
CA LEU A 252 -4.36 5.61 -32.52
C LEU A 252 -3.76 7.00 -32.57
N ASN A 253 -2.64 7.15 -33.27
CA ASN A 253 -2.00 8.43 -33.54
C ASN A 253 -2.09 8.73 -35.03
N LEU A 254 -2.65 9.86 -35.34
CA LEU A 254 -2.82 10.36 -36.72
C LEU A 254 -1.98 11.63 -36.88
N SER A 255 -1.15 11.68 -37.87
CA SER A 255 -0.47 12.91 -38.31
C SER A 255 -0.58 13.05 -39.84
N GLU A 256 -0.15 14.19 -40.39
CA GLU A 256 -0.24 14.44 -41.81
C GLU A 256 0.50 13.41 -42.68
N GLU A 257 1.61 12.87 -42.15
CA GLU A 257 2.44 11.92 -42.90
C GLU A 257 2.38 10.50 -42.34
N LYS A 258 1.79 10.29 -41.12
CA LYS A 258 1.91 9.04 -40.43
C LYS A 258 0.65 8.65 -39.65
N VAL A 259 0.29 7.38 -39.79
CA VAL A 259 -0.76 6.75 -38.99
C VAL A 259 -0.13 5.61 -38.17
N ASN A 260 -0.24 5.70 -36.86
CA ASN A 260 0.21 4.64 -35.96
C ASN A 260 -0.97 4.13 -35.14
N GLY A 261 -1.17 2.82 -35.17
CA GLY A 261 -2.10 2.12 -34.30
C GLY A 261 -1.36 1.13 -33.42
N SER A 262 -1.72 1.04 -32.15
CA SER A 262 -1.21 0.01 -31.24
C SER A 262 -2.32 -0.62 -30.43
N ILE A 263 -2.20 -1.91 -30.17
CA ILE A 263 -3.04 -2.67 -29.25
C ILE A 263 -2.11 -3.40 -28.31
N LEU A 264 -2.29 -3.18 -27.01
CA LEU A 264 -1.57 -3.84 -25.93
C LEU A 264 -2.55 -4.62 -25.06
N VAL A 265 -2.30 -5.90 -24.86
CA VAL A 265 -2.99 -6.75 -23.91
C VAL A 265 -1.98 -7.19 -22.87
N ASN A 266 -2.26 -6.93 -21.59
CA ASN A 266 -1.41 -7.32 -20.47
C ASN A 266 -2.23 -8.05 -19.41
N ASN A 267 -1.92 -9.33 -19.21
CA ASN A 267 -2.44 -10.11 -18.10
C ASN A 267 -1.38 -10.18 -17.00
N PRO A 268 -1.54 -9.46 -15.87
CA PRO A 268 -0.55 -9.39 -14.81
C PRO A 268 -0.42 -10.69 -14.01
N ASN A 269 -1.34 -11.62 -14.15
CA ASN A 269 -1.33 -12.91 -13.46
C ASN A 269 -1.96 -14.01 -14.34
N TYR A 270 -1.23 -14.40 -15.38
CA TYR A 270 -1.70 -15.39 -16.35
C TYR A 270 -1.87 -16.76 -15.70
N ASN A 271 -3.05 -17.34 -15.88
CA ASN A 271 -3.44 -18.61 -15.25
C ASN A 271 -3.25 -18.64 -13.72
N TYR A 272 -3.27 -17.47 -13.08
CA TYR A 272 -3.10 -17.34 -11.62
C TYR A 272 -1.76 -17.91 -11.10
N SER A 273 -0.76 -17.97 -11.96
CA SER A 273 0.56 -18.56 -11.69
C SER A 273 1.59 -17.56 -11.13
N GLY A 274 1.20 -16.31 -10.93
CA GLY A 274 2.12 -15.22 -10.56
C GLY A 274 2.91 -14.64 -11.75
N ASN A 275 2.76 -15.22 -12.96
CA ASN A 275 3.48 -14.75 -14.14
C ASN A 275 2.66 -13.71 -14.90
N ALA A 276 3.30 -12.60 -15.26
CA ALA A 276 2.72 -11.62 -16.17
C ALA A 276 3.00 -11.99 -17.62
N VAL A 277 1.97 -11.91 -18.47
CA VAL A 277 2.08 -12.11 -19.92
C VAL A 277 1.49 -10.91 -20.63
N PHE A 278 2.22 -10.38 -21.60
CA PHE A 278 1.72 -9.30 -22.44
C PHE A 278 1.93 -9.62 -23.93
N ALA A 279 1.06 -9.06 -24.76
CA ALA A 279 1.18 -9.08 -26.20
C ALA A 279 0.89 -7.68 -26.74
N SER A 280 1.69 -7.22 -27.72
CA SER A 280 1.43 -5.97 -28.43
C SER A 280 1.41 -6.18 -29.93
N LEU A 281 0.56 -5.40 -30.58
CA LEU A 281 0.51 -5.28 -32.02
C LEU A 281 0.63 -3.80 -32.36
N ASP A 282 1.68 -3.46 -33.10
CA ASP A 282 1.94 -2.11 -33.54
C ASP A 282 1.87 -2.05 -35.08
N ILE A 283 1.05 -1.14 -35.61
CA ILE A 283 0.86 -0.92 -37.03
C ILE A 283 1.25 0.53 -37.34
N SER A 284 2.14 0.71 -38.31
CA SER A 284 2.56 2.05 -38.76
C SER A 284 2.44 2.12 -40.28
N SER A 285 1.78 3.16 -40.75
CA SER A 285 1.74 3.54 -42.17
C SER A 285 2.34 4.94 -42.31
N THR A 286 3.29 5.12 -43.22
CA THR A 286 3.90 6.41 -43.49
C THR A 286 3.75 6.74 -44.99
N ASP A 287 3.11 7.83 -45.27
CA ASP A 287 3.04 8.37 -46.63
C ASP A 287 4.10 9.48 -46.72
N ARG A 288 5.16 9.20 -47.45
CA ARG A 288 6.17 10.20 -47.79
C ARG A 288 5.81 10.78 -49.13
N SER A 289 5.05 11.87 -49.18
CA SER A 289 4.95 12.69 -50.39
C SER A 289 6.37 13.12 -50.77
N ASN A 290 6.83 12.66 -51.94
CA ASN A 290 8.09 13.12 -52.50
C ASN A 290 8.02 14.63 -52.65
N SER A 291 8.59 15.38 -51.72
CA SER A 291 9.01 16.73 -51.97
C SER A 291 10.20 16.67 -52.92
N SER A 292 9.92 16.56 -54.22
CA SER A 292 10.90 16.90 -55.24
C SER A 292 11.19 18.36 -55.09
N GLY A 293 12.23 18.68 -54.31
CA GLY A 293 12.76 20.03 -54.26
C GLY A 293 13.26 20.43 -55.64
N PHE A 294 12.86 21.59 -56.02
CA PHE A 294 13.54 22.38 -57.04
C PHE A 294 14.75 23.07 -56.42
#